data_339dbea203eaf5e9f49a108fb68a6b29
#
_entry.id   339dbea203eaf5e9f49a108fb68a6b29
#
_cell.length_a   1.000
_cell.length_b   1.000
_cell.length_c   1.000
_cell.angle_alpha   90.00
_cell.angle_beta   90.00
_cell.angle_gamma   90.00
#
_symmetry.space_group_name_H-M   'P 1'
#
loop_
_entity.id
_entity.type
_entity.pdbx_description
1 polymer ?
#
loop_
_entity_poly.entity_id
_entity_poly.type
_entity_poly.pdbx_seq_one_letter_code
_entity_poly.pdbx_strand_id
1 'polypeptide(L)'
;MMAYLLDSKKVCHVKAIFDSIERSLGTFSFSSVFSLVLTDRGGEFRNPAALECGQENLIRTSIYYCDPMCSWQKPHCEKNHEYIRKICPKGTSFDDYSQEDITLMMSHINSSPRQSLGGMSPLKLAKLMLPSQVIDYFGLTEIPDDEIVLTPALLQK
;
A
#
# COMPACT_ATOMS: atom_id res chain seq x y z
N MET A 1 2.80 1.10 -5.02
CA MET A 1 2.70 1.14 -3.55
C MET A 1 1.38 1.79 -3.16
N MET A 2 0.75 1.34 -2.08
CA MET A 2 -0.50 1.90 -1.54
C MET A 2 -0.31 2.13 -0.05
N ALA A 3 -1.00 3.11 0.51
CA ALA A 3 -1.00 3.38 1.95
C ALA A 3 -2.40 3.75 2.41
N TYR A 4 -2.71 3.37 3.64
CA TYR A 4 -3.96 3.66 4.31
C TYR A 4 -3.69 4.25 5.69
N LEU A 5 -4.48 5.25 6.06
CA LEU A 5 -4.52 5.72 7.43
C LEU A 5 -5.29 4.72 8.30
N LEU A 6 -4.73 4.41 9.46
CA LEU A 6 -5.37 3.56 10.45
C LEU A 6 -5.58 4.36 11.73
N ASP A 7 -6.77 4.33 12.28
CA ASP A 7 -7.06 4.96 13.58
C ASP A 7 -6.24 4.34 14.72
N SER A 8 -5.86 3.08 14.57
CA SER A 8 -4.99 2.40 15.54
C SER A 8 -4.40 1.11 14.95
N LYS A 9 -3.31 0.63 15.56
CA LYS A 9 -2.63 -0.63 15.21
C LYS A 9 -3.39 -1.85 15.74
N LYS A 10 -4.62 -2.05 15.26
CA LYS A 10 -5.47 -3.20 15.63
C LYS A 10 -5.82 -4.04 14.41
N VAL A 11 -5.97 -5.33 14.61
CA VAL A 11 -6.34 -6.30 13.56
C VAL A 11 -7.63 -5.89 12.84
N CYS A 12 -8.63 -5.38 13.57
CA CYS A 12 -9.91 -4.98 13.00
C CYS A 12 -9.81 -3.90 11.93
N HIS A 13 -8.87 -2.95 12.08
CA HIS A 13 -8.67 -1.89 11.08
C HIS A 13 -8.05 -2.44 9.78
N VAL A 14 -7.02 -3.29 9.91
CA VAL A 14 -6.42 -3.95 8.73
C VAL A 14 -7.44 -4.87 8.07
N LYS A 15 -8.20 -5.63 8.87
CA LYS A 15 -9.30 -6.48 8.34
C LYS A 15 -10.33 -5.65 7.57
N ALA A 16 -10.74 -4.51 8.10
CA ALA A 16 -11.72 -3.63 7.45
C ALA A 16 -11.21 -3.14 6.07
N ILE A 17 -9.91 -2.83 5.94
CA ILE A 17 -9.30 -2.48 4.65
C ILE A 17 -9.36 -3.68 3.70
N PHE A 18 -8.96 -4.87 4.13
CA PHE A 18 -9.01 -6.07 3.31
C PHE A 18 -10.44 -6.38 2.86
N ASP A 19 -11.42 -6.28 3.78
CA ASP A 19 -12.83 -6.49 3.49
C ASP A 19 -13.38 -5.45 2.48
N SER A 20 -12.91 -4.20 2.56
CA SER A 20 -13.28 -3.14 1.62
C SER A 20 -12.73 -3.41 0.23
N ILE A 21 -11.45 -3.79 0.13
CA ILE A 21 -10.80 -4.12 -1.15
C ILE A 21 -11.52 -5.34 -1.77
N GLU A 22 -11.73 -6.40 -0.99
CA GLU A 22 -12.41 -7.62 -1.46
C GLU A 22 -13.83 -7.34 -1.93
N ARG A 23 -14.59 -6.52 -1.20
CA ARG A 23 -15.96 -6.13 -1.58
C ARG A 23 -16.00 -5.39 -2.92
N SER A 24 -15.01 -4.56 -3.17
CA SER A 24 -14.94 -3.78 -4.39
C SER A 24 -14.45 -4.59 -5.60
N LEU A 25 -13.46 -5.45 -5.40
CA LEU A 25 -12.82 -6.21 -6.48
C LEU A 25 -13.42 -7.61 -6.69
N GLY A 26 -14.11 -8.14 -5.70
CA GLY A 26 -14.50 -9.55 -5.60
C GLY A 26 -13.37 -10.44 -5.09
N THR A 27 -13.73 -11.58 -4.45
CA THR A 27 -12.78 -12.50 -3.80
C THR A 27 -11.73 -13.04 -4.78
N PHE A 28 -12.13 -13.38 -6.01
CA PHE A 28 -11.22 -13.92 -7.01
C PHE A 28 -10.15 -12.89 -7.42
N SER A 29 -10.55 -11.65 -7.73
CA SER A 29 -9.62 -10.58 -8.09
C SER A 29 -8.71 -10.21 -6.91
N PHE A 30 -9.27 -10.16 -5.69
CA PHE A 30 -8.47 -9.95 -4.48
C PHE A 30 -7.39 -11.02 -4.34
N SER A 31 -7.76 -12.31 -4.40
CA SER A 31 -6.84 -13.44 -4.27
C SER A 31 -5.78 -13.47 -5.37
N SER A 32 -6.14 -13.07 -6.58
CA SER A 32 -5.20 -12.98 -7.71
C SER A 32 -4.12 -11.91 -7.49
N VAL A 33 -4.50 -10.76 -6.94
CA VAL A 33 -3.59 -9.61 -6.73
C VAL A 33 -2.83 -9.72 -5.41
N PHE A 34 -3.50 -10.21 -4.36
CA PHE A 34 -3.00 -10.31 -2.98
C PHE A 34 -2.93 -11.76 -2.51
N SER A 35 -2.47 -12.68 -3.35
CA SER A 35 -2.39 -14.11 -3.03
C SER A 35 -1.55 -14.39 -1.78
N LEU A 36 -0.55 -13.54 -1.51
CA LEU A 36 0.34 -13.66 -0.37
C LEU A 36 0.64 -12.27 0.22
N VAL A 37 0.57 -12.19 1.54
CA VAL A 37 0.96 -10.99 2.30
C VAL A 37 2.11 -11.36 3.24
N LEU A 38 3.27 -10.75 3.01
CA LEU A 38 4.43 -10.89 3.88
C LEU A 38 4.49 -9.69 4.84
N THR A 39 4.41 -9.95 6.12
CA THR A 39 4.35 -8.91 7.14
C THR A 39 5.34 -9.16 8.28
N ASP A 40 5.49 -8.19 9.17
CA ASP A 40 6.14 -8.38 10.46
C ASP A 40 5.15 -8.94 11.49
N ARG A 41 5.59 -9.04 12.75
CA ARG A 41 4.76 -9.50 13.85
C ARG A 41 4.07 -8.35 14.59
N GLY A 42 3.73 -7.27 13.86
CA GLY A 42 2.99 -6.14 14.41
C GLY A 42 1.64 -6.55 15.02
N GLY A 43 1.16 -5.76 15.97
CA GLY A 43 -0.10 -6.05 16.68
C GLY A 43 -1.30 -6.17 15.75
N GLU A 44 -1.28 -5.41 14.66
CA GLU A 44 -2.29 -5.36 13.60
C GLU A 44 -2.36 -6.65 12.75
N PHE A 45 -1.34 -7.50 12.81
CA PHE A 45 -1.27 -8.76 12.07
C PHE A 45 -1.32 -10.01 12.96
N ARG A 46 -1.60 -9.88 14.26
CA ARG A 46 -1.54 -11.00 15.23
C ARG A 46 -2.60 -12.08 15.02
N ASN A 47 -3.64 -11.81 14.24
CA ASN A 47 -4.67 -12.80 13.93
C ASN A 47 -4.70 -13.06 12.43
N PRO A 48 -3.81 -13.93 11.90
CA PRO A 48 -3.76 -14.23 10.48
C PRO A 48 -5.08 -14.83 9.97
N ALA A 49 -5.72 -15.72 10.71
CA ALA A 49 -6.96 -16.33 10.30
C ALA A 49 -8.07 -15.29 10.01
N ALA A 50 -8.15 -14.21 10.80
CA ALA A 50 -9.11 -13.14 10.56
C ALA A 50 -8.81 -12.32 9.30
N LEU A 51 -7.54 -12.27 8.87
CA LEU A 51 -7.12 -11.55 7.66
C LEU A 51 -7.18 -12.44 6.41
N GLU A 52 -6.85 -13.72 6.57
CA GLU A 52 -6.87 -14.70 5.49
C GLU A 52 -8.30 -15.06 5.06
N CYS A 53 -9.23 -15.09 6.02
CA CYS A 53 -10.60 -15.42 5.78
C CYS A 53 -11.38 -14.17 5.35
N GLY A 54 -11.92 -14.21 4.13
CA GLY A 54 -12.70 -13.13 3.53
C GLY A 54 -14.21 -13.31 3.73
N GLN A 55 -14.95 -12.76 2.77
CA GLN A 55 -16.41 -12.93 2.73
C GLN A 55 -16.76 -14.41 2.50
N GLU A 56 -17.92 -14.83 3.02
CA GLU A 56 -18.42 -16.22 2.91
C GLU A 56 -17.44 -17.28 3.49
N ASN A 57 -16.53 -16.88 4.38
CA ASN A 57 -15.50 -17.76 4.95
C ASN A 57 -14.55 -18.39 3.90
N LEU A 58 -14.41 -17.79 2.74
CA LEU A 58 -13.45 -18.21 1.73
C LEU A 58 -12.05 -17.67 2.06
N ILE A 59 -11.02 -18.46 1.77
CA ILE A 59 -9.63 -18.02 1.89
C ILE A 59 -9.34 -17.04 0.75
N ARG A 60 -8.98 -15.80 1.11
CA ARG A 60 -8.67 -14.73 0.14
C ARG A 60 -7.18 -14.46 -0.04
N THR A 61 -6.36 -14.81 0.95
CA THR A 61 -4.91 -14.58 0.94
C THR A 61 -4.22 -15.51 1.92
N SER A 62 -2.89 -15.58 1.87
CA SER A 62 -2.07 -16.26 2.88
C SER A 62 -1.15 -15.25 3.55
N ILE A 63 -1.12 -15.25 4.89
CA ILE A 63 -0.29 -14.33 5.68
C ILE A 63 1.00 -15.06 6.12
N TYR A 64 2.12 -14.49 5.79
CA TYR A 64 3.43 -14.97 6.23
C TYR A 64 4.15 -13.90 7.06
N TYR A 65 4.88 -14.35 8.07
CA TYR A 65 5.64 -13.47 8.93
C TYR A 65 7.11 -13.53 8.63
N CYS A 66 7.73 -12.35 8.53
CA CYS A 66 9.18 -12.27 8.51
C CYS A 66 9.77 -12.71 9.85
N ASP A 67 10.98 -13.23 9.80
CA ASP A 67 11.74 -13.50 11.01
C ASP A 67 12.09 -12.20 11.74
N PRO A 68 12.14 -12.22 13.08
CA PRO A 68 12.57 -11.07 13.84
C PRO A 68 13.96 -10.59 13.41
N MET A 69 14.14 -9.27 13.30
CA MET A 69 15.40 -8.62 12.91
C MET A 69 15.90 -8.95 11.49
N CYS A 70 15.06 -9.56 10.64
CA CYS A 70 15.40 -9.94 9.27
C CYS A 70 14.78 -8.96 8.25
N SER A 71 15.15 -7.67 8.31
CA SER A 71 14.66 -6.64 7.40
C SER A 71 14.95 -6.94 5.93
N TRP A 72 16.04 -7.68 5.66
CA TRP A 72 16.40 -8.13 4.31
C TRP A 72 15.35 -9.04 3.64
N GLN A 73 14.43 -9.60 4.40
CA GLN A 73 13.30 -10.36 3.84
C GLN A 73 12.25 -9.45 3.19
N LYS A 74 12.26 -8.13 3.50
CA LYS A 74 11.36 -7.13 2.93
C LYS A 74 12.12 -5.89 2.38
N PRO A 75 13.12 -6.03 1.51
CA PRO A 75 13.95 -4.91 1.08
C PRO A 75 13.15 -3.82 0.35
N HIS A 76 12.13 -4.23 -0.39
CA HIS A 76 11.27 -3.28 -1.11
C HIS A 76 10.41 -2.43 -0.18
N CYS A 77 10.00 -2.95 0.98
CA CYS A 77 9.25 -2.15 1.97
C CYS A 77 10.12 -1.03 2.53
N GLU A 78 11.37 -1.32 2.88
CA GLU A 78 12.31 -0.31 3.39
C GLU A 78 12.56 0.78 2.34
N LYS A 79 12.79 0.38 1.08
CA LYS A 79 12.94 1.34 -0.01
C LYS A 79 11.70 2.21 -0.22
N ASN A 80 10.52 1.64 -0.09
CA ASN A 80 9.27 2.40 -0.16
C ASN A 80 9.12 3.40 0.99
N HIS A 81 9.56 3.04 2.21
CA HIS A 81 9.58 3.96 3.34
C HIS A 81 10.51 5.16 3.11
N GLU A 82 11.62 5.00 2.38
CA GLU A 82 12.48 6.11 2.01
C GLU A 82 11.73 7.16 1.15
N TYR A 83 10.90 6.73 0.21
CA TYR A 83 10.09 7.64 -0.60
C TYR A 83 9.06 8.38 0.27
N ILE A 84 8.37 7.68 1.16
CA ILE A 84 7.44 8.32 2.10
C ILE A 84 8.17 9.36 2.95
N ARG A 85 9.38 9.05 3.46
CA ARG A 85 10.16 9.95 4.31
C ARG A 85 10.66 11.20 3.60
N LYS A 86 10.70 11.23 2.29
CA LYS A 86 11.01 12.46 1.54
C LYS A 86 9.87 13.48 1.66
N ILE A 87 8.62 13.02 1.75
CA ILE A 87 7.42 13.85 1.85
C ILE A 87 7.03 14.03 3.32
N CYS A 88 7.03 12.94 4.08
CA CYS A 88 6.74 12.91 5.51
C CYS A 88 8.00 12.49 6.29
N PRO A 89 8.86 13.41 6.73
CA PRO A 89 10.06 13.11 7.51
C PRO A 89 9.74 12.33 8.78
N LYS A 90 10.75 11.66 9.35
CA LYS A 90 10.60 10.93 10.60
C LYS A 90 10.11 11.85 11.72
N GLY A 91 9.03 11.46 12.39
CA GLY A 91 8.40 12.26 13.46
C GLY A 91 7.22 13.11 12.98
N THR A 92 6.91 13.14 11.68
CA THR A 92 5.68 13.75 11.17
C THR A 92 4.47 13.00 11.74
N SER A 93 3.52 13.72 12.37
CA SER A 93 2.21 13.15 12.69
C SER A 93 1.38 12.98 11.42
N PHE A 94 0.57 11.94 11.38
CA PHE A 94 -0.41 11.71 10.32
C PHE A 94 -1.83 12.11 10.72
N ASP A 95 -2.01 12.67 11.93
CA ASP A 95 -3.32 12.98 12.50
C ASP A 95 -4.07 14.07 11.72
N ASP A 96 -3.32 14.98 11.07
CA ASP A 96 -3.86 16.10 10.30
C ASP A 96 -4.11 15.76 8.81
N TYR A 97 -3.73 14.55 8.38
CA TYR A 97 -3.89 14.15 6.99
C TYR A 97 -5.15 13.31 6.78
N SER A 98 -5.80 13.55 5.65
CA SER A 98 -6.90 12.72 5.17
C SER A 98 -6.39 11.54 4.33
N GLN A 99 -7.27 10.58 4.03
CA GLN A 99 -6.92 9.47 3.11
C GLN A 99 -6.65 10.00 1.69
N GLU A 100 -7.28 11.10 1.28
CA GLU A 100 -7.04 11.79 0.01
C GLU A 100 -5.61 12.35 -0.05
N ASP A 101 -5.12 12.97 1.03
CA ASP A 101 -3.73 13.46 1.14
C ASP A 101 -2.74 12.28 0.96
N ILE A 102 -3.02 11.14 1.59
CA ILE A 102 -2.21 9.93 1.45
C ILE A 102 -2.27 9.37 0.02
N THR A 103 -3.44 9.39 -0.60
CA THR A 103 -3.60 8.93 -2.00
C THR A 103 -2.86 9.84 -2.97
N LEU A 104 -2.89 11.15 -2.75
CA LEU A 104 -2.09 12.13 -3.51
C LEU A 104 -0.59 11.82 -3.36
N MET A 105 -0.11 11.66 -2.13
CA MET A 105 1.28 11.28 -1.87
C MET A 105 1.67 10.00 -2.60
N MET A 106 0.82 8.97 -2.56
CA MET A 106 1.06 7.70 -3.26
C MET A 106 1.07 7.89 -4.78
N SER A 107 0.23 8.78 -5.32
CA SER A 107 0.21 9.09 -6.76
C SER A 107 1.54 9.68 -7.22
N HIS A 108 2.10 10.67 -6.52
CA HIS A 108 3.42 11.23 -6.83
C HIS A 108 4.54 10.19 -6.71
N ILE A 109 4.56 9.39 -5.62
CA ILE A 109 5.59 8.36 -5.42
C ILE A 109 5.52 7.27 -6.50
N ASN A 110 4.31 6.85 -6.89
CA ASN A 110 4.14 5.80 -7.90
C ASN A 110 4.30 6.31 -9.34
N SER A 111 4.21 7.60 -9.58
CA SER A 111 4.49 8.22 -10.88
C SER A 111 5.97 8.45 -11.11
N SER A 112 6.79 8.50 -10.05
CA SER A 112 8.23 8.73 -10.15
C SER A 112 8.95 7.57 -10.86
N PRO A 113 9.69 7.83 -11.96
CA PRO A 113 10.45 6.82 -12.69
C PRO A 113 11.50 6.13 -11.81
N ARG A 114 11.73 4.84 -12.02
CA ARG A 114 12.70 4.05 -11.26
C ARG A 114 13.66 3.31 -12.17
N GLN A 115 14.96 3.45 -11.93
CA GLN A 115 16.01 2.74 -12.69
C GLN A 115 15.82 1.22 -12.64
N SER A 116 15.42 0.67 -11.47
CA SER A 116 15.13 -0.76 -11.31
C SER A 116 13.96 -1.28 -12.15
N LEU A 117 13.16 -0.38 -12.72
CA LEU A 117 12.04 -0.68 -13.61
C LEU A 117 12.32 -0.23 -15.06
N GLY A 118 13.59 -0.12 -15.45
CA GLY A 118 13.97 0.31 -16.79
C GLY A 118 13.55 1.75 -17.12
N GLY A 119 13.45 2.61 -16.10
CA GLY A 119 13.01 3.99 -16.27
C GLY A 119 11.48 4.17 -16.22
N MET A 120 10.70 3.09 -16.16
CA MET A 120 9.24 3.19 -15.99
C MET A 120 8.88 3.57 -14.55
N SER A 121 7.75 4.23 -14.39
CA SER A 121 7.16 4.44 -13.08
C SER A 121 6.39 3.18 -12.60
N PRO A 122 6.32 2.95 -11.26
CA PRO A 122 5.54 1.86 -10.71
C PRO A 122 4.07 1.85 -11.15
N LEU A 123 3.47 3.04 -11.33
CA LEU A 123 2.08 3.14 -11.75
C LEU A 123 1.90 2.76 -13.22
N LYS A 124 2.81 3.18 -14.11
CA LYS A 124 2.81 2.74 -15.52
C LYS A 124 2.91 1.22 -15.62
N LEU A 125 3.84 0.62 -14.86
CA LEU A 125 3.98 -0.83 -14.84
C LEU A 125 2.74 -1.52 -14.26
N ALA A 126 2.16 -1.00 -13.19
CA ALA A 126 0.94 -1.55 -12.59
C ALA A 126 -0.24 -1.53 -13.58
N LYS A 127 -0.41 -0.45 -14.35
CA LYS A 127 -1.45 -0.35 -15.39
C LYS A 127 -1.30 -1.40 -16.52
N LEU A 128 -0.09 -1.88 -16.75
CA LEU A 128 0.17 -2.95 -17.73
C LEU A 128 -0.07 -4.34 -17.16
N MET A 129 0.10 -4.54 -15.86
CA MET A 129 0.11 -5.85 -15.23
C MET A 129 -1.17 -6.19 -14.45
N LEU A 130 -1.89 -5.18 -13.97
CA LEU A 130 -3.05 -5.36 -13.11
C LEU A 130 -4.35 -4.98 -13.85
N PRO A 131 -5.48 -5.58 -13.50
CA PRO A 131 -6.79 -5.15 -14.00
C PRO A 131 -7.04 -3.68 -13.66
N SER A 132 -7.66 -2.94 -14.58
CA SER A 132 -7.96 -1.51 -14.40
C SER A 132 -8.76 -1.24 -13.12
N GLN A 133 -9.72 -2.11 -12.80
CA GLN A 133 -10.52 -2.04 -11.56
C GLN A 133 -9.68 -1.94 -10.28
N VAL A 134 -8.50 -2.59 -10.26
CA VAL A 134 -7.58 -2.52 -9.11
C VAL A 134 -6.98 -1.12 -9.01
N ILE A 135 -6.56 -0.56 -10.14
CA ILE A 135 -5.97 0.80 -10.19
C ILE A 135 -7.02 1.84 -9.80
N ASP A 136 -8.23 1.70 -10.37
CA ASP A 136 -9.36 2.60 -10.13
C ASP A 136 -9.79 2.59 -8.65
N TYR A 137 -9.84 1.40 -8.03
CA TYR A 137 -10.16 1.27 -6.60
C TYR A 137 -9.20 2.06 -5.70
N PHE A 138 -7.91 2.06 -6.01
CA PHE A 138 -6.92 2.78 -5.21
C PHE A 138 -6.87 4.27 -5.49
N GLY A 139 -7.60 4.78 -6.48
CA GLY A 139 -7.69 6.19 -6.82
C GLY A 139 -6.35 6.83 -7.21
N LEU A 140 -5.37 6.03 -7.63
CA LEU A 140 -4.04 6.53 -7.99
C LEU A 140 -4.08 7.24 -9.33
N THR A 141 -3.66 8.49 -9.33
CA THR A 141 -3.56 9.33 -10.52
C THR A 141 -2.13 9.38 -11.03
N GLU A 142 -1.95 9.28 -12.34
CA GLU A 142 -0.65 9.47 -12.97
C GLU A 142 -0.30 10.95 -13.02
N ILE A 143 0.83 11.29 -12.42
CA ILE A 143 1.36 12.66 -12.37
C ILE A 143 2.41 12.80 -13.47
N PRO A 144 2.34 13.86 -14.30
CA PRO A 144 3.40 14.16 -15.28
C PRO A 144 4.77 14.28 -14.63
N ASP A 145 5.83 13.87 -15.34
CA ASP A 145 7.18 13.76 -14.79
C ASP A 145 7.71 15.11 -14.25
N ASP A 146 7.34 16.23 -14.87
CA ASP A 146 7.69 17.59 -14.49
C ASP A 146 6.86 18.15 -13.32
N GLU A 147 5.73 17.53 -13.00
CA GLU A 147 4.87 17.90 -11.87
C GLU A 147 5.10 17.03 -10.62
N ILE A 148 5.99 16.05 -10.67
CA ILE A 148 6.25 15.16 -9.54
C ILE A 148 6.94 15.92 -8.40
N VAL A 149 6.27 15.98 -7.25
CA VAL A 149 6.79 16.59 -6.02
C VAL A 149 7.05 15.49 -4.98
N LEU A 150 8.31 15.34 -4.56
CA LEU A 150 8.73 14.39 -3.53
C LEU A 150 9.38 15.15 -2.35
N THR A 151 8.72 16.17 -1.88
CA THR A 151 9.17 17.01 -0.75
C THR A 151 7.99 17.27 0.20
N PRO A 152 8.24 17.73 1.43
CA PRO A 152 7.17 18.05 2.38
C PRO A 152 6.18 19.11 1.87
N ALA A 153 6.58 19.94 0.90
CA ALA A 153 5.69 20.95 0.31
C ALA A 153 4.43 20.35 -0.35
N LEU A 154 4.46 19.08 -0.75
CA LEU A 154 3.32 18.41 -1.37
C LEU A 154 2.07 18.40 -0.48
N LEU A 155 2.24 18.21 0.83
CA LEU A 155 1.15 18.08 1.81
C LEU A 155 1.03 19.28 2.75
N GLN A 156 1.75 20.37 2.49
CA GLN A 156 1.58 21.61 3.25
C GLN A 156 0.24 22.25 2.86
N LYS A 157 -0.60 22.41 3.87
CA LYS A 157 -1.89 23.14 3.78
C LYS A 157 -1.71 24.57 4.22
#